data_19af34603d5562c9f207932e42e3cb60
#
_entry.id   19af34603d5562c9f207932e42e3cb60
#
_cell.length_a   1.000
_cell.length_b   1.000
_cell.length_c   1.000
_cell.angle_alpha   90.00
_cell.angle_beta   90.00
_cell.angle_gamma   90.00
#
_symmetry.space_group_name_H-M   'P 1'
#
loop_
_entity.id
_entity.type
_entity.pdbx_description
1 polymer ?
#
loop_
_entity_poly.entity_id
_entity_poly.type
_entity_poly.pdbx_seq_one_letter_code
_entity_poly.pdbx_strand_id
1 'polypeptide(L)'
;MLLVLRDIKEDFLVNILDMSNQSSWLFARIDTIVTLVILGIFALFAFFRNNIKALLWLMTLVIAGCLTMTYVSFFYETLNLPPITWLFIQSLSLYIAYLTFQTIFFDRFIACFRIKGNVGFFIAMIDFIGYLGTVTLLSTKEFLNIELEWFALFNHISCTVGAICSILFIIAGLLIYRKYTQEMK
;
A
#
# COMPACT_ATOMS: atom_id res chain seq x y z
N MET A 1 6.11 1.31 6.21
CA MET A 1 4.72 1.46 6.72
C MET A 1 3.72 0.62 5.92
N LEU A 2 3.53 0.84 4.62
CA LEU A 2 2.59 0.04 3.80
C LEU A 2 2.92 -1.47 3.80
N LEU A 3 4.21 -1.83 3.81
CA LEU A 3 4.65 -3.21 3.88
C LEU A 3 4.25 -3.87 5.20
N VAL A 4 4.48 -3.20 6.33
CA VAL A 4 4.04 -3.69 7.66
C VAL A 4 2.53 -3.95 7.68
N LEU A 5 1.76 -3.05 7.08
CA LEU A 5 0.31 -3.19 7.00
C LEU A 5 -0.11 -4.39 6.14
N ARG A 6 0.61 -4.63 5.03
CA ARG A 6 0.43 -5.82 4.20
C ARG A 6 0.69 -7.10 5.01
N ASP A 7 1.82 -7.15 5.70
CA ASP A 7 2.20 -8.33 6.49
C ASP A 7 1.17 -8.62 7.59
N ILE A 8 0.72 -7.59 8.32
CA ILE A 8 -0.35 -7.73 9.31
C ILE A 8 -1.63 -8.27 8.67
N LYS A 9 -2.01 -7.75 7.50
CA LYS A 9 -3.19 -8.22 6.78
C LYS A 9 -3.06 -9.68 6.35
N GLU A 10 -1.92 -10.07 5.81
CA GLU A 10 -1.69 -11.43 5.31
C GLU A 10 -1.61 -12.45 6.44
N ASP A 11 -0.88 -12.15 7.50
CA ASP A 11 -0.63 -13.08 8.61
C ASP A 11 -1.82 -13.21 9.57
N PHE A 12 -2.60 -12.14 9.75
CA PHE A 12 -3.69 -12.09 10.72
C PHE A 12 -5.09 -11.88 10.12
N LEU A 13 -5.23 -12.13 8.82
CA LEU A 13 -6.48 -11.93 8.08
C LEU A 13 -7.69 -12.60 8.75
N VAL A 14 -7.52 -13.86 9.19
CA VAL A 14 -8.60 -14.63 9.84
C VAL A 14 -8.99 -14.01 11.19
N ASN A 15 -8.02 -13.48 11.93
CA ASN A 15 -8.23 -12.86 13.22
C ASN A 15 -8.83 -11.44 13.09
N ILE A 16 -8.51 -10.73 12.00
CA ILE A 16 -9.01 -9.37 11.75
C ILE A 16 -10.53 -9.36 11.63
N LEU A 17 -11.13 -10.37 10.98
CA LEU A 17 -12.57 -10.39 10.73
C LEU A 17 -13.35 -11.36 11.63
N ASP A 18 -12.67 -12.07 12.57
CA ASP A 18 -13.27 -13.11 13.40
C ASP A 18 -14.08 -14.15 12.57
N MET A 19 -13.59 -14.41 11.36
CA MET A 19 -14.26 -15.28 10.38
C MET A 19 -13.69 -16.71 10.40
N SER A 20 -13.46 -17.26 11.59
CA SER A 20 -12.99 -18.65 11.77
C SER A 20 -13.90 -19.70 11.10
N ASN A 21 -15.15 -19.35 10.87
CA ASN A 21 -16.17 -20.21 10.22
C ASN A 21 -16.29 -20.00 8.71
N GLN A 22 -15.58 -19.06 8.12
CA GLN A 22 -15.63 -18.81 6.68
C GLN A 22 -14.56 -19.65 5.95
N SER A 23 -14.88 -20.13 4.76
CA SER A 23 -13.94 -20.97 4.00
C SER A 23 -12.74 -20.15 3.52
N SER A 24 -11.53 -20.72 3.65
CA SER A 24 -10.28 -20.17 3.12
C SER A 24 -10.37 -19.79 1.63
N TRP A 25 -11.28 -20.44 0.89
CA TRP A 25 -11.54 -20.19 -0.51
C TRP A 25 -12.08 -18.77 -0.79
N LEU A 26 -12.83 -18.18 0.14
CA LEU A 26 -13.38 -16.83 -0.01
C LEU A 26 -12.27 -15.78 0.01
N PHE A 27 -11.30 -15.93 0.92
CA PHE A 27 -10.13 -15.03 1.01
C PHE A 27 -9.25 -15.15 -0.22
N ALA A 28 -8.98 -16.37 -0.68
CA ALA A 28 -8.22 -16.60 -1.90
C ALA A 28 -8.89 -15.97 -3.14
N ARG A 29 -10.22 -16.02 -3.19
CA ARG A 29 -10.99 -15.38 -4.27
C ARG A 29 -10.87 -13.84 -4.25
N ILE A 30 -10.94 -13.23 -3.07
CA ILE A 30 -10.75 -11.79 -2.92
C ILE A 30 -9.36 -11.39 -3.41
N ASP A 31 -8.32 -12.04 -2.93
CA ASP A 31 -6.94 -11.75 -3.30
C ASP A 31 -6.68 -11.98 -4.80
N THR A 32 -7.30 -12.99 -5.39
CA THR A 32 -7.23 -13.24 -6.85
C THR A 32 -7.84 -12.08 -7.63
N ILE A 33 -9.03 -11.62 -7.25
CA ILE A 33 -9.71 -10.49 -7.94
C ILE A 33 -8.89 -9.22 -7.78
N VAL A 34 -8.41 -8.92 -6.57
CA VAL A 34 -7.54 -7.76 -6.28
C VAL A 34 -6.30 -7.80 -7.17
N THR A 35 -5.63 -8.94 -7.24
CA THR A 35 -4.43 -9.13 -8.06
C THR A 35 -4.72 -8.90 -9.55
N LEU A 36 -5.82 -9.45 -10.08
CA LEU A 36 -6.20 -9.26 -11.48
C LEU A 36 -6.49 -7.79 -11.81
N VAL A 37 -7.16 -7.07 -10.90
CA VAL A 37 -7.42 -5.64 -11.08
C VAL A 37 -6.11 -4.86 -11.13
N ILE A 38 -5.18 -5.15 -10.22
CA ILE A 38 -3.88 -4.47 -10.17
C ILE A 38 -3.04 -4.77 -11.41
N LEU A 39 -3.00 -6.03 -11.85
CA LEU A 39 -2.32 -6.40 -13.10
C LEU A 39 -2.91 -5.66 -14.30
N GLY A 40 -4.24 -5.52 -14.37
CA GLY A 40 -4.91 -4.72 -15.41
C GLY A 40 -4.47 -3.26 -15.38
N ILE A 41 -4.41 -2.65 -14.20
CA ILE A 41 -3.92 -1.27 -14.02
C ILE A 41 -2.46 -1.17 -14.47
N PHE A 42 -1.60 -2.11 -14.06
CA PHE A 42 -0.18 -2.10 -14.45
C PHE A 42 0.04 -2.31 -15.95
N ALA A 43 -0.78 -3.13 -16.59
CA ALA A 43 -0.74 -3.30 -18.03
C ALA A 43 -1.00 -1.98 -18.77
N LEU A 44 -1.88 -1.11 -18.25
CA LEU A 44 -2.12 0.21 -18.83
C LEU A 44 -0.87 1.11 -18.77
N PHE A 45 -0.01 0.95 -17.74
CA PHE A 45 1.23 1.72 -17.63
C PHE A 45 2.29 1.36 -18.68
N ALA A 46 2.18 0.19 -19.32
CA ALA A 46 3.06 -0.18 -20.42
C ALA A 46 2.90 0.76 -21.65
N PHE A 47 1.75 1.40 -21.80
CA PHE A 47 1.49 2.34 -22.89
C PHE A 47 2.08 3.74 -22.66
N PHE A 48 2.52 4.07 -21.45
CA PHE A 48 3.13 5.36 -21.15
C PHE A 48 4.58 5.41 -21.66
N ARG A 49 4.82 6.15 -22.74
CA ARG A 49 6.16 6.37 -23.31
C ARG A 49 6.97 7.43 -22.55
N ASN A 50 6.31 8.35 -21.87
CA ASN A 50 6.96 9.45 -21.15
C ASN A 50 7.13 9.11 -19.67
N ASN A 51 8.38 8.95 -19.23
CA ASN A 51 8.72 8.52 -17.86
C ASN A 51 8.19 9.46 -16.78
N ILE A 52 8.25 10.79 -16.97
CA ILE A 52 7.75 11.73 -15.96
C ILE A 52 6.22 11.67 -15.84
N LYS A 53 5.50 11.58 -16.97
CA LYS A 53 4.04 11.44 -16.93
C LYS A 53 3.64 10.12 -16.27
N ALA A 54 4.32 9.04 -16.58
CA ALA A 54 4.11 7.75 -15.94
C ALA A 54 4.36 7.84 -14.43
N LEU A 55 5.47 8.46 -14.02
CA LEU A 55 5.83 8.63 -12.61
C LEU A 55 4.77 9.44 -11.84
N LEU A 56 4.30 10.56 -12.39
CA LEU A 56 3.27 11.37 -11.76
C LEU A 56 1.93 10.62 -11.66
N TRP A 57 1.54 9.87 -12.70
CA TRP A 57 0.35 9.03 -12.65
C TRP A 57 0.46 7.90 -11.62
N LEU A 58 1.64 7.28 -11.48
CA LEU A 58 1.89 6.29 -10.43
C LEU A 58 1.75 6.91 -9.03
N MET A 59 2.26 8.12 -8.84
CA MET A 59 2.10 8.84 -7.56
C MET A 59 0.63 9.15 -7.25
N THR A 60 -0.14 9.61 -8.25
CA THR A 60 -1.58 9.83 -8.03
C THR A 60 -2.33 8.54 -7.69
N LEU A 61 -1.92 7.41 -8.27
CA LEU A 61 -2.49 6.11 -7.95
C LEU A 61 -2.20 5.68 -6.51
N VAL A 62 -0.95 5.86 -6.05
CA VAL A 62 -0.58 5.60 -4.65
C VAL A 62 -1.36 6.49 -3.70
N ILE A 63 -1.46 7.79 -4.00
CA ILE A 63 -2.23 8.74 -3.19
C ILE A 63 -3.70 8.34 -3.13
N ALA A 64 -4.30 7.97 -4.27
CA ALA A 64 -5.69 7.52 -4.32
C ALA A 64 -5.90 6.26 -3.47
N GLY A 65 -5.01 5.26 -3.55
CA GLY A 65 -5.05 4.07 -2.69
C GLY A 65 -4.96 4.42 -1.20
N CYS A 66 -3.99 5.26 -0.82
CA CYS A 66 -3.84 5.70 0.58
C CYS A 66 -5.05 6.48 1.09
N LEU A 67 -5.61 7.37 0.28
CA LEU A 67 -6.81 8.15 0.66
C LEU A 67 -8.04 7.25 0.79
N THR A 68 -8.24 6.30 -0.13
CA THR A 68 -9.35 5.35 -0.05
C THR A 68 -9.25 4.49 1.20
N MET A 69 -8.04 3.99 1.51
CA MET A 69 -7.78 3.22 2.72
C MET A 69 -8.10 4.03 3.98
N THR A 70 -7.64 5.28 4.05
CA THR A 70 -7.92 6.20 5.17
C THR A 70 -9.42 6.48 5.30
N TYR A 71 -10.09 6.77 4.19
CA TYR A 71 -11.51 7.09 4.16
C TYR A 71 -12.37 5.94 4.67
N VAL A 72 -12.13 4.73 4.16
CA VAL A 72 -12.89 3.54 4.54
C VAL A 72 -12.62 3.14 6.01
N SER A 73 -11.39 3.33 6.50
CA SER A 73 -11.06 3.09 7.90
C SER A 73 -11.70 4.12 8.83
N PHE A 74 -11.67 5.40 8.47
CA PHE A 74 -12.19 6.49 9.30
C PHE A 74 -13.72 6.45 9.41
N PHE A 75 -14.40 6.18 8.31
CA PHE A 75 -15.87 6.14 8.24
C PHE A 75 -16.44 4.72 8.37
N TYR A 76 -15.69 3.78 8.93
CA TYR A 76 -16.12 2.38 9.03
C TYR A 76 -17.51 2.20 9.65
N GLU A 77 -17.76 2.84 10.79
CA GLU A 77 -19.04 2.76 11.50
C GLU A 77 -20.19 3.41 10.72
N THR A 78 -19.92 4.51 10.02
CA THR A 78 -20.93 5.25 9.26
C THR A 78 -21.32 4.56 7.96
N LEU A 79 -20.34 3.92 7.31
CA LEU A 79 -20.54 3.23 6.03
C LEU A 79 -21.31 1.92 6.15
N ASN A 80 -21.37 1.31 7.34
CA ASN A 80 -22.08 0.04 7.61
C ASN A 80 -21.80 -1.02 6.53
N LEU A 81 -20.56 -1.11 6.06
CA LEU A 81 -20.19 -2.03 4.98
C LEU A 81 -20.18 -3.48 5.48
N PRO A 82 -20.66 -4.44 4.65
CA PRO A 82 -20.44 -5.84 4.93
C PRO A 82 -18.95 -6.13 5.13
N PRO A 83 -18.54 -6.98 6.10
CA PRO A 83 -17.12 -7.24 6.40
C PRO A 83 -16.30 -7.66 5.18
N ILE A 84 -16.89 -8.45 4.29
CA ILE A 84 -16.25 -8.90 3.05
C ILE A 84 -16.00 -7.75 2.09
N THR A 85 -16.95 -6.83 1.94
CA THR A 85 -16.83 -5.65 1.07
C THR A 85 -15.78 -4.69 1.63
N TRP A 86 -15.78 -4.48 2.93
CA TRP A 86 -14.77 -3.69 3.62
C TRP A 86 -13.36 -4.27 3.39
N LEU A 87 -13.20 -5.58 3.61
CA LEU A 87 -11.92 -6.26 3.39
C LEU A 87 -11.46 -6.13 1.94
N PHE A 88 -12.36 -6.28 0.97
CA PHE A 88 -12.04 -6.14 -0.45
C PHE A 88 -11.51 -4.74 -0.77
N ILE A 89 -12.20 -3.69 -0.31
CA ILE A 89 -11.80 -2.30 -0.55
C ILE A 89 -10.48 -2.00 0.14
N GLN A 90 -10.30 -2.42 1.40
CA GLN A 90 -9.05 -2.24 2.13
C GLN A 90 -7.88 -2.95 1.45
N SER A 91 -8.07 -4.21 1.06
CA SER A 91 -7.06 -4.99 0.34
C SER A 91 -6.68 -4.32 -0.97
N LEU A 92 -7.68 -3.94 -1.78
CA LEU A 92 -7.46 -3.29 -3.06
C LEU A 92 -6.68 -1.98 -2.90
N SER A 93 -7.08 -1.14 -1.96
CA SER A 93 -6.45 0.16 -1.68
C SER A 93 -5.00 0.00 -1.21
N LEU A 94 -4.78 -0.93 -0.28
CA LEU A 94 -3.45 -1.24 0.25
C LEU A 94 -2.51 -1.78 -0.84
N TYR A 95 -2.96 -2.77 -1.61
CA TYR A 95 -2.14 -3.38 -2.65
C TYR A 95 -1.89 -2.44 -3.83
N ILE A 96 -2.85 -1.61 -4.21
CA ILE A 96 -2.61 -0.56 -5.22
C ILE A 96 -1.48 0.35 -4.75
N ALA A 97 -1.54 0.88 -3.52
CA ALA A 97 -0.52 1.78 -3.00
C ALA A 97 0.84 1.08 -2.87
N TYR A 98 0.87 -0.10 -2.25
CA TYR A 98 2.08 -0.86 -1.96
C TYR A 98 2.77 -1.35 -3.24
N LEU A 99 2.06 -2.08 -4.10
CA LEU A 99 2.66 -2.67 -5.30
C LEU A 99 3.06 -1.62 -6.33
N THR A 100 2.28 -0.55 -6.49
CA THR A 100 2.65 0.56 -7.38
C THR A 100 3.98 1.18 -6.96
N PHE A 101 4.17 1.41 -5.66
CA PHE A 101 5.40 1.98 -5.13
C PHE A 101 6.57 1.01 -5.25
N GLN A 102 6.37 -0.26 -4.91
CA GLN A 102 7.45 -1.25 -4.86
C GLN A 102 7.89 -1.74 -6.23
N THR A 103 7.01 -1.80 -7.23
CA THR A 103 7.35 -2.40 -8.53
C THR A 103 7.76 -1.38 -9.58
N ILE A 104 6.86 -0.49 -9.98
CA ILE A 104 7.05 0.36 -11.16
C ILE A 104 7.64 1.72 -10.83
N PHE A 105 7.39 2.23 -9.60
CA PHE A 105 7.80 3.57 -9.21
C PHE A 105 9.31 3.79 -9.32
N PHE A 106 10.12 2.90 -8.75
CA PHE A 106 11.58 3.06 -8.75
C PHE A 106 12.19 2.93 -10.13
N ASP A 107 11.64 2.03 -10.96
CA ASP A 107 12.09 1.90 -12.34
C ASP A 107 11.88 3.21 -13.12
N ARG A 108 10.69 3.79 -13.03
CA ARG A 108 10.37 5.07 -13.68
C ARG A 108 11.12 6.26 -13.08
N PHE A 109 11.33 6.24 -11.77
CA PHE A 109 12.09 7.27 -11.06
C PHE A 109 13.56 7.31 -11.51
N ILE A 110 14.23 6.15 -11.52
CA ILE A 110 15.61 6.02 -11.98
C ILE A 110 15.74 6.41 -13.46
N ALA A 111 14.80 5.96 -14.30
CA ALA A 111 14.78 6.31 -15.72
C ALA A 111 14.53 7.82 -15.95
N CYS A 112 13.70 8.46 -15.14
CA CYS A 112 13.38 9.88 -15.25
C CYS A 112 14.59 10.77 -14.92
N PHE A 113 15.29 10.46 -13.83
CA PHE A 113 16.42 11.26 -13.34
C PHE A 113 17.78 10.73 -13.77
N ARG A 114 17.83 9.69 -14.62
CA ARG A 114 19.06 9.06 -15.13
C ARG A 114 20.04 8.68 -14.02
N ILE A 115 19.53 8.26 -12.88
CA ILE A 115 20.33 7.88 -11.72
C ILE A 115 21.05 6.57 -12.03
N LYS A 116 22.37 6.53 -11.80
CA LYS A 116 23.14 5.27 -11.85
C LYS A 116 22.88 4.47 -10.58
N GLY A 117 21.81 3.66 -10.58
CA GLY A 117 21.39 2.85 -9.44
C GLY A 117 20.70 1.56 -9.88
N ASN A 118 20.63 0.60 -8.96
CA ASN A 118 19.95 -0.66 -9.17
C ASN A 118 18.58 -0.61 -8.46
N VAL A 119 17.50 -0.78 -9.22
CA VAL A 119 16.13 -0.85 -8.69
C VAL A 119 16.00 -1.91 -7.59
N GLY A 120 16.61 -3.09 -7.80
CA GLY A 120 16.58 -4.19 -6.84
C GLY A 120 17.18 -3.82 -5.48
N PHE A 121 18.21 -2.95 -5.43
CA PHE A 121 18.77 -2.46 -4.19
C PHE A 121 17.78 -1.61 -3.40
N PHE A 122 17.07 -0.69 -4.07
CA PHE A 122 16.05 0.13 -3.42
C PHE A 122 14.89 -0.70 -2.87
N ILE A 123 14.42 -1.69 -3.65
CA ILE A 123 13.37 -2.59 -3.24
C ILE A 123 13.82 -3.41 -2.02
N ALA A 124 15.00 -4.04 -2.07
CA ALA A 124 15.53 -4.83 -0.97
C ALA A 124 15.72 -4.00 0.32
N MET A 125 16.15 -2.75 0.20
CA MET A 125 16.30 -1.84 1.35
C MET A 125 14.94 -1.51 1.98
N ILE A 126 13.92 -1.27 1.17
CA ILE A 126 12.56 -0.98 1.65
C ILE A 126 11.95 -2.21 2.32
N ASP A 127 12.12 -3.38 1.72
CA ASP A 127 11.65 -4.64 2.29
C ASP A 127 12.33 -4.92 3.63
N PHE A 128 13.62 -4.74 3.73
CA PHE A 128 14.36 -4.90 4.98
C PHE A 128 13.82 -3.99 6.10
N ILE A 129 13.61 -2.69 5.80
CA ILE A 129 13.05 -1.74 6.77
C ILE A 129 11.61 -2.14 7.15
N GLY A 130 10.83 -2.60 6.18
CA GLY A 130 9.47 -3.07 6.41
C GLY A 130 9.43 -4.29 7.33
N TYR A 131 10.23 -5.32 7.04
CA TYR A 131 10.33 -6.51 7.89
C TYR A 131 10.81 -6.19 9.30
N LEU A 132 11.77 -5.28 9.47
CA LEU A 132 12.16 -4.81 10.80
C LEU A 132 10.96 -4.20 11.55
N GLY A 133 10.13 -3.42 10.86
CA GLY A 133 8.92 -2.85 11.45
C GLY A 133 7.93 -3.93 11.89
N THR A 134 7.67 -4.93 11.06
CA THR A 134 6.77 -6.05 11.37
C THR A 134 7.30 -6.87 12.55
N VAL A 135 8.58 -7.25 12.53
CA VAL A 135 9.22 -8.00 13.63
C VAL A 135 9.18 -7.20 14.93
N THR A 136 9.46 -5.91 14.89
CA THR A 136 9.41 -5.05 16.07
C THR A 136 7.99 -5.01 16.67
N LEU A 137 6.97 -4.86 15.84
CA LEU A 137 5.57 -4.82 16.28
C LEU A 137 5.16 -6.14 16.92
N LEU A 138 5.46 -7.27 16.28
CA LEU A 138 5.12 -8.61 16.78
C LEU A 138 5.89 -8.94 18.06
N SER A 139 7.19 -8.61 18.12
CA SER A 139 7.98 -8.79 19.33
C SER A 139 7.45 -7.97 20.49
N THR A 140 7.09 -6.70 20.24
CA THR A 140 6.52 -5.83 21.27
C THR A 140 5.20 -6.40 21.84
N LYS A 141 4.34 -6.91 20.94
CA LYS A 141 3.10 -7.58 21.35
C LYS A 141 3.38 -8.78 22.28
N GLU A 142 4.31 -9.65 21.88
CA GLU A 142 4.63 -10.87 22.62
C GLU A 142 5.25 -10.56 23.99
N PHE A 143 6.24 -9.66 24.05
CA PHE A 143 6.91 -9.29 25.28
C PHE A 143 6.01 -8.59 26.28
N LEU A 144 5.05 -7.80 25.83
CA LEU A 144 4.14 -7.06 26.70
C LEU A 144 2.85 -7.81 27.02
N ASN A 145 2.66 -9.04 26.47
CA ASN A 145 1.45 -9.84 26.63
C ASN A 145 0.16 -9.03 26.35
N ILE A 146 0.18 -8.19 25.32
CA ILE A 146 -0.97 -7.33 24.96
C ILE A 146 -1.98 -8.16 24.19
N GLU A 147 -3.19 -8.29 24.73
CA GLU A 147 -4.33 -8.81 23.98
C GLU A 147 -4.76 -7.74 22.96
N LEU A 148 -4.48 -7.98 21.67
CA LEU A 148 -4.81 -7.07 20.60
C LEU A 148 -6.14 -7.46 19.95
N GLU A 149 -7.05 -6.52 19.89
CA GLU A 149 -8.20 -6.61 18.99
C GLU A 149 -7.68 -6.33 17.55
N TRP A 150 -7.40 -7.38 16.80
CA TRP A 150 -6.77 -7.32 15.48
C TRP A 150 -7.51 -6.41 14.49
N PHE A 151 -8.84 -6.44 14.54
CA PHE A 151 -9.65 -5.57 13.69
C PHE A 151 -9.45 -4.09 14.02
N ALA A 152 -9.60 -3.71 15.28
CA ALA A 152 -9.43 -2.34 15.73
C ALA A 152 -8.01 -1.84 15.45
N LEU A 153 -6.99 -2.67 15.77
CA LEU A 153 -5.60 -2.37 15.48
C LEU A 153 -5.37 -2.13 13.98
N PHE A 154 -5.80 -3.05 13.13
CA PHE A 154 -5.62 -2.94 11.69
C PHE A 154 -6.33 -1.71 11.13
N ASN A 155 -7.56 -1.44 11.58
CA ASN A 155 -8.34 -0.28 11.14
C ASN A 155 -7.66 1.04 11.55
N HIS A 156 -7.19 1.17 12.79
CA HIS A 156 -6.49 2.37 13.27
C HIS A 156 -5.15 2.58 12.55
N ILE A 157 -4.34 1.51 12.37
CA ILE A 157 -3.07 1.60 11.66
C ILE A 157 -3.33 1.95 10.19
N SER A 158 -4.34 1.37 9.55
CA SER A 158 -4.71 1.67 8.16
C SER A 158 -5.09 3.13 7.98
N CYS A 159 -5.87 3.69 8.90
CA CYS A 159 -6.24 5.09 8.88
C CYS A 159 -5.01 6.01 9.02
N THR A 160 -4.18 5.78 10.02
CA THR A 160 -3.00 6.62 10.29
C THR A 160 -1.92 6.50 9.23
N VAL A 161 -1.59 5.29 8.81
CA VAL A 161 -0.60 5.03 7.74
C VAL A 161 -1.07 5.60 6.41
N GLY A 162 -2.35 5.41 6.06
CA GLY A 162 -2.92 5.96 4.84
C GLY A 162 -2.85 7.48 4.80
N ALA A 163 -3.21 8.15 5.90
CA ALA A 163 -3.13 9.61 6.00
C ALA A 163 -1.69 10.12 5.88
N ILE A 164 -0.75 9.54 6.64
CA ILE A 164 0.66 9.94 6.61
C ILE A 164 1.25 9.69 5.22
N CYS A 165 1.04 8.51 4.63
CA CYS A 165 1.56 8.18 3.32
C CYS A 165 0.99 9.10 2.23
N SER A 166 -0.31 9.43 2.25
CA SER A 166 -0.89 10.33 1.27
C SER A 166 -0.24 11.72 1.29
N ILE A 167 -0.01 12.28 2.49
CA ILE A 167 0.68 13.57 2.66
C ILE A 167 2.12 13.49 2.13
N LEU A 168 2.86 12.45 2.50
CA LEU A 168 4.26 12.28 2.07
C LEU A 168 4.36 12.14 0.53
N PHE A 169 3.46 11.37 -0.10
CA PHE A 169 3.44 11.22 -1.54
C PHE A 169 3.02 12.48 -2.28
N ILE A 170 2.12 13.31 -1.72
CA ILE A 170 1.78 14.62 -2.28
C ILE A 170 3.02 15.54 -2.25
N ILE A 171 3.71 15.62 -1.11
CA ILE A 171 4.92 16.44 -0.98
C ILE A 171 6.00 15.95 -1.96
N ALA A 172 6.25 14.65 -2.01
CA ALA A 172 7.23 14.05 -2.92
C ALA A 172 6.88 14.34 -4.39
N GLY A 173 5.60 14.24 -4.77
CA GLY A 173 5.12 14.54 -6.11
C GLY A 173 5.38 15.98 -6.52
N LEU A 174 5.12 16.93 -5.63
CA LEU A 174 5.38 18.35 -5.86
C LEU A 174 6.90 18.62 -6.02
N LEU A 175 7.73 17.99 -5.20
CA LEU A 175 9.19 18.13 -5.27
C LEU A 175 9.74 17.56 -6.59
N ILE A 176 9.29 16.38 -6.99
CA ILE A 176 9.68 15.74 -8.25
C ILE A 176 9.28 16.60 -9.44
N TYR A 177 8.04 17.12 -9.44
CA TYR A 177 7.56 17.99 -10.51
C TYR A 177 8.38 19.28 -10.61
N ARG A 178 8.67 19.93 -9.48
CA ARG A 178 9.51 21.15 -9.44
C ARG A 178 10.91 20.89 -9.96
N LYS A 179 11.57 19.82 -9.50
CA LYS A 179 12.93 19.45 -9.92
C LYS A 179 12.98 19.19 -11.43
N TYR A 180 12.03 18.40 -11.93
CA TYR A 180 11.95 18.12 -13.37
C TYR A 180 11.79 19.39 -14.21
N THR A 181 10.97 20.33 -13.76
CA THR A 181 10.75 21.61 -14.48
C THR A 181 12.00 22.50 -14.45
N GLN A 182 12.85 22.40 -13.41
CA GLN A 182 14.11 23.15 -13.33
C GLN A 182 15.19 22.55 -14.23
N GLU A 183 15.27 21.25 -14.37
CA GLU A 183 16.26 20.56 -15.21
C GLU A 183 15.95 20.67 -16.71
N MET A 184 14.71 21.02 -17.08
CA MET A 184 14.27 21.21 -18.46
C MET A 184 14.39 22.68 -18.94
N LYS A 185 14.75 23.61 -18.06
CA LYS A 185 15.05 24.99 -18.39
C LYS A 185 16.56 25.19 -18.56
#